data_3599ec0bd77b28959f1a2286275806ad
#
_entry.id   3599ec0bd77b28959f1a2286275806ad
#
_cell.length_a   1.000
_cell.length_b   1.000
_cell.length_c   1.000
_cell.angle_alpha   90.00
_cell.angle_beta   90.00
_cell.angle_gamma   90.00
#
_symmetry.space_group_name_H-M   'P 1'
#
loop_
_entity.id
_entity.type
_entity.pdbx_description
1 polymer ?
#
loop_
_entity_poly.entity_id
_entity_poly.type
_entity_poly.pdbx_seq_one_letter_code
_entity_poly.pdbx_strand_id
1 'polypeptide(L)'
;MKVFEFVPEGIQDCRVTAWLHGNEEFLEMSAYTYQRPAMIVCPGGGYGMVSQREAEPVAKHYFAAGYNTFILWYSVGEMAKDFLPLRQLASTIAHVRNHAEEWYTIKDKIAVSGFSAGGHLACSLGTLFNEERFLKAFGRDDDIRPNAMVLSYPVITADEFAHQGSICNVSGSEVGTEDYKWFGLNEHVDAQTPPTFLWHTAEDTCVPVENSLKMATALSAAKVTFEMHILPEGQHGISVCNREVNTPFSYNSRWVEWSIKWLNKVFEFEV
;
A
#
# COMPACT_ATOMS: atom_id res chain seq x y z
N MET A 1 -12.86 -20.20 -1.60
CA MET A 1 -11.67 -19.35 -1.78
C MET A 1 -10.93 -19.78 -3.04
N LYS A 2 -10.56 -18.84 -3.90
CA LYS A 2 -9.75 -19.06 -5.10
C LYS A 2 -8.39 -18.39 -4.91
N VAL A 3 -7.29 -19.10 -5.16
CA VAL A 3 -5.92 -18.59 -5.07
C VAL A 3 -5.24 -18.81 -6.41
N PHE A 4 -4.64 -17.76 -6.97
CA PHE A 4 -3.90 -17.83 -8.23
C PHE A 4 -2.90 -16.69 -8.34
N GLU A 5 -2.01 -16.77 -9.31
CA GLU A 5 -1.07 -15.70 -9.65
C GLU A 5 -1.35 -15.17 -11.06
N PHE A 6 -1.09 -13.88 -11.24
CA PHE A 6 -1.17 -13.24 -12.55
C PHE A 6 -0.10 -12.14 -12.68
N VAL A 7 0.15 -11.76 -13.91
CA VAL A 7 0.92 -10.55 -14.26
C VAL A 7 -0.08 -9.53 -14.79
N PRO A 8 -0.13 -8.29 -14.24
CA PRO A 8 -1.06 -7.28 -14.71
C PRO A 8 -0.86 -6.93 -16.18
N GLU A 9 -1.93 -6.58 -16.87
CA GLU A 9 -1.86 -6.22 -18.28
C GLU A 9 -0.96 -5.01 -18.54
N GLY A 10 -0.16 -5.08 -19.60
CA GLY A 10 0.69 -3.99 -20.07
C GLY A 10 1.95 -3.73 -19.24
N ILE A 11 2.29 -4.62 -18.31
CA ILE A 11 3.51 -4.55 -17.50
C ILE A 11 4.14 -5.94 -17.37
N GLN A 12 5.44 -5.98 -17.05
CA GLN A 12 6.21 -7.22 -16.85
C GLN A 12 7.06 -7.12 -15.58
N ASP A 13 7.85 -8.16 -15.32
CA ASP A 13 8.82 -8.22 -14.21
C ASP A 13 8.20 -8.05 -12.82
N CYS A 14 6.91 -8.38 -12.70
CA CYS A 14 6.19 -8.47 -11.43
C CYS A 14 5.20 -9.64 -11.49
N ARG A 15 4.67 -9.98 -10.32
CA ARG A 15 3.54 -10.90 -10.21
C ARG A 15 2.62 -10.45 -9.09
N VAL A 16 1.38 -10.85 -9.17
CA VAL A 16 0.39 -10.61 -8.12
C VAL A 16 -0.18 -11.96 -7.69
N THR A 17 -0.10 -12.25 -6.38
CA THR A 17 -0.80 -13.38 -5.79
C THR A 17 -2.18 -12.91 -5.34
N ALA A 18 -3.24 -13.47 -5.91
CA ALA A 18 -4.61 -13.12 -5.63
C ALA A 18 -5.31 -14.15 -4.74
N TRP A 19 -6.02 -13.69 -3.73
CA TRP A 19 -6.93 -14.47 -2.89
C TRP A 19 -8.33 -13.90 -3.03
N LEU A 20 -9.23 -14.64 -3.66
CA LEU A 20 -10.61 -14.23 -3.87
C LEU A 20 -11.56 -15.07 -3.04
N HIS A 21 -12.55 -14.42 -2.44
CA HIS A 21 -13.69 -15.12 -1.87
C HIS A 21 -14.54 -15.73 -2.98
N GLY A 22 -15.00 -16.96 -2.77
CA GLY A 22 -16.01 -17.57 -3.65
C GLY A 22 -17.38 -16.94 -3.38
N ASN A 23 -18.16 -16.80 -4.43
CA ASN A 23 -19.54 -16.34 -4.32
C ASN A 23 -20.56 -17.49 -4.43
N GLU A 24 -20.10 -18.64 -4.92
CA GLU A 24 -20.92 -19.82 -5.20
C GLU A 24 -21.48 -20.48 -3.93
N GLU A 25 -20.74 -20.38 -2.81
CA GLU A 25 -21.08 -21.04 -1.55
C GLU A 25 -22.28 -20.38 -0.82
N PHE A 26 -22.68 -19.17 -1.22
CA PHE A 26 -23.75 -18.41 -0.58
C PHE A 26 -25.04 -18.36 -1.41
N LEU A 27 -25.02 -18.88 -2.63
CA LEU A 27 -26.18 -18.87 -3.53
C LEU A 27 -27.38 -19.68 -3.02
N GLU A 28 -27.16 -20.67 -2.15
CA GLU A 28 -28.23 -21.44 -1.52
C GLU A 28 -29.12 -20.60 -0.57
N MET A 29 -28.57 -19.52 -0.04
CA MET A 29 -29.22 -18.71 0.99
C MET A 29 -29.78 -17.38 0.46
N SER A 30 -29.34 -16.91 -0.72
CA SER A 30 -29.85 -15.64 -1.30
C SER A 30 -29.62 -15.56 -2.81
N ALA A 31 -30.57 -14.93 -3.52
CA ALA A 31 -30.39 -14.48 -4.91
C ALA A 31 -29.44 -13.24 -5.00
N TYR A 32 -28.62 -13.01 -4.01
CA TYR A 32 -27.86 -11.80 -3.79
C TYR A 32 -26.37 -12.04 -4.04
N THR A 33 -25.82 -11.34 -5.01
CA THR A 33 -24.38 -11.35 -5.30
C THR A 33 -23.64 -10.45 -4.33
N TYR A 34 -22.84 -11.03 -3.44
CA TYR A 34 -22.05 -10.27 -2.48
C TYR A 34 -20.75 -9.81 -3.11
N GLN A 35 -20.60 -8.50 -3.28
CA GLN A 35 -19.35 -7.88 -3.74
C GLN A 35 -18.48 -7.42 -2.57
N ARG A 36 -17.17 -7.45 -2.75
CA ARG A 36 -16.19 -7.18 -1.71
C ARG A 36 -15.22 -6.07 -2.09
N PRO A 37 -14.76 -5.25 -1.15
CA PRO A 37 -13.65 -4.35 -1.44
C PRO A 37 -12.37 -5.16 -1.69
N ALA A 38 -11.38 -4.52 -2.29
CA ALA A 38 -10.06 -5.09 -2.54
C ALA A 38 -8.99 -4.44 -1.65
N MET A 39 -8.00 -5.25 -1.26
CA MET A 39 -6.77 -4.80 -0.61
C MET A 39 -5.56 -5.28 -1.40
N ILE A 40 -4.74 -4.34 -1.89
CA ILE A 40 -3.45 -4.63 -2.51
C ILE A 40 -2.36 -4.39 -1.49
N VAL A 41 -1.58 -5.42 -1.18
CA VAL A 41 -0.48 -5.39 -0.21
C VAL A 41 0.84 -5.19 -0.94
N CYS A 42 1.58 -4.14 -0.54
CA CYS A 42 2.91 -3.79 -1.02
C CYS A 42 3.91 -4.02 0.14
N PRO A 43 4.59 -5.18 0.21
CA PRO A 43 5.57 -5.43 1.26
C PRO A 43 6.77 -4.49 1.17
N GLY A 44 7.48 -4.27 2.29
CA GLY A 44 8.69 -3.47 2.34
C GLY A 44 9.94 -4.19 1.84
N GLY A 45 11.09 -3.65 2.18
CA GLY A 45 12.41 -4.21 1.84
C GLY A 45 13.37 -3.23 1.16
N GLY A 46 13.19 -1.91 1.37
CA GLY A 46 14.12 -0.88 0.92
C GLY A 46 14.22 -0.72 -0.59
N TYR A 47 13.27 -1.25 -1.36
CA TYR A 47 13.39 -1.45 -2.82
C TYR A 47 14.58 -2.34 -3.24
N GLY A 48 15.24 -3.00 -2.30
CA GLY A 48 16.30 -3.98 -2.57
C GLY A 48 15.82 -5.44 -2.52
N MET A 49 14.69 -5.67 -1.87
CA MET A 49 14.01 -6.97 -1.75
C MET A 49 12.52 -6.77 -1.49
N VAL A 50 11.74 -7.86 -1.51
CA VAL A 50 10.34 -7.88 -1.08
C VAL A 50 10.21 -8.74 0.19
N SER A 51 9.73 -8.14 1.28
CA SER A 51 9.65 -8.75 2.62
C SER A 51 8.52 -9.78 2.71
N GLN A 52 8.85 -11.04 2.92
CA GLN A 52 7.87 -12.12 3.12
C GLN A 52 6.99 -11.91 4.36
N ARG A 53 7.54 -11.31 5.43
CA ARG A 53 6.82 -11.04 6.67
C ARG A 53 5.68 -10.04 6.52
N GLU A 54 5.74 -9.20 5.49
CA GLU A 54 4.79 -8.13 5.20
C GLU A 54 3.88 -8.47 4.01
N ALA A 55 3.93 -9.72 3.53
CA ALA A 55 3.16 -10.27 2.42
C ALA A 55 1.93 -11.06 2.93
N GLU A 56 2.00 -12.41 2.87
CA GLU A 56 0.89 -13.28 3.29
C GLU A 56 0.41 -13.07 4.73
N PRO A 57 1.29 -12.85 5.74
CA PRO A 57 0.81 -12.60 7.10
C PRO A 57 -0.15 -11.42 7.19
N VAL A 58 0.10 -10.37 6.41
CA VAL A 58 -0.78 -9.20 6.32
C VAL A 58 -2.05 -9.50 5.52
N ALA A 59 -1.90 -10.10 4.33
CA ALA A 59 -3.02 -10.41 3.45
C ALA A 59 -4.08 -11.29 4.13
N LYS A 60 -3.68 -12.24 4.98
CA LYS A 60 -4.58 -13.10 5.77
C LYS A 60 -5.58 -12.30 6.62
N HIS A 61 -5.15 -11.22 7.24
CA HIS A 61 -6.01 -10.40 8.10
C HIS A 61 -7.09 -9.67 7.31
N TYR A 62 -6.72 -9.05 6.19
CA TYR A 62 -7.69 -8.38 5.33
C TYR A 62 -8.61 -9.38 4.62
N PHE A 63 -8.07 -10.52 4.21
CA PHE A 63 -8.90 -11.59 3.66
C PHE A 63 -9.93 -12.10 4.67
N ALA A 64 -9.51 -12.37 5.91
CA ALA A 64 -10.43 -12.79 6.99
C ALA A 64 -11.47 -11.71 7.33
N ALA A 65 -11.17 -10.44 7.07
CA ALA A 65 -12.10 -9.32 7.21
C ALA A 65 -13.00 -9.09 5.98
N GLY A 66 -13.00 -10.02 5.03
CA GLY A 66 -13.91 -10.02 3.90
C GLY A 66 -13.42 -9.33 2.62
N TYR A 67 -12.18 -8.85 2.59
CA TYR A 67 -11.60 -8.23 1.40
C TYR A 67 -11.07 -9.28 0.40
N ASN A 68 -11.23 -9.07 -0.89
CA ASN A 68 -10.39 -9.74 -1.87
C ASN A 68 -8.97 -9.18 -1.75
N THR A 69 -7.95 -10.04 -1.60
CA THR A 69 -6.58 -9.58 -1.31
C THR A 69 -5.61 -9.95 -2.41
N PHE A 70 -4.69 -9.02 -2.66
CA PHE A 70 -3.70 -9.11 -3.71
C PHE A 70 -2.34 -8.75 -3.13
N ILE A 71 -1.32 -9.60 -3.32
CA ILE A 71 0.04 -9.32 -2.88
C ILE A 71 0.87 -9.00 -4.12
N LEU A 72 1.40 -7.78 -4.18
CA LEU A 72 2.23 -7.34 -5.29
C LEU A 72 3.70 -7.66 -5.02
N TRP A 73 4.29 -8.50 -5.85
CA TRP A 73 5.71 -8.81 -5.91
C TRP A 73 6.34 -7.93 -6.99
N TYR A 74 6.71 -6.72 -6.60
CA TYR A 74 7.21 -5.69 -7.50
C TYR A 74 8.72 -5.79 -7.74
N SER A 75 9.21 -5.14 -8.78
CA SER A 75 10.62 -5.08 -9.15
C SER A 75 11.45 -4.34 -8.09
N VAL A 76 12.63 -4.86 -7.81
CA VAL A 76 13.56 -4.35 -6.78
C VAL A 76 15.00 -4.28 -7.31
N GLY A 77 15.91 -3.70 -6.54
CA GLY A 77 17.31 -3.54 -6.92
C GLY A 77 17.47 -2.61 -8.11
N GLU A 78 18.29 -2.99 -9.07
CA GLU A 78 18.54 -2.20 -10.28
C GLU A 78 17.28 -1.92 -11.11
N MET A 79 16.23 -2.72 -10.94
CA MET A 79 14.95 -2.56 -11.63
C MET A 79 13.96 -1.65 -10.88
N ALA A 80 14.29 -1.14 -9.69
CA ALA A 80 13.39 -0.26 -8.94
C ALA A 80 13.27 1.17 -9.52
N LYS A 81 14.09 1.50 -10.51
CA LYS A 81 14.20 2.82 -11.16
C LYS A 81 13.09 3.05 -12.19
N ASP A 82 13.05 4.25 -12.75
CA ASP A 82 12.20 4.64 -13.88
C ASP A 82 10.70 4.38 -13.63
N PHE A 83 10.29 4.59 -12.37
CA PHE A 83 8.91 4.32 -11.91
C PHE A 83 8.45 2.88 -12.08
N LEU A 84 9.33 1.90 -12.33
CA LEU A 84 8.87 0.55 -12.64
C LEU A 84 7.98 -0.05 -11.54
N PRO A 85 8.35 -0.03 -10.22
CA PRO A 85 7.46 -0.51 -9.16
C PRO A 85 6.12 0.25 -9.11
N LEU A 86 6.15 1.57 -9.32
CA LEU A 86 4.95 2.40 -9.32
C LEU A 86 4.03 2.07 -10.50
N ARG A 87 4.60 1.86 -11.69
CA ARG A 87 3.86 1.40 -12.88
C ARG A 87 3.25 0.01 -12.66
N GLN A 88 3.96 -0.88 -11.96
CA GLN A 88 3.47 -2.21 -11.60
C GLN A 88 2.28 -2.14 -10.64
N LEU A 89 2.34 -1.28 -9.62
CA LEU A 89 1.21 -1.06 -8.71
C LEU A 89 0.02 -0.41 -9.43
N ALA A 90 0.25 0.60 -10.26
CA ALA A 90 -0.78 1.24 -11.08
C ALA A 90 -1.48 0.23 -12.00
N SER A 91 -0.69 -0.60 -12.72
CA SER A 91 -1.23 -1.68 -13.57
C SER A 91 -1.99 -2.73 -12.76
N THR A 92 -1.59 -3.00 -11.51
CA THR A 92 -2.31 -3.92 -10.62
C THR A 92 -3.68 -3.37 -10.25
N ILE A 93 -3.79 -2.08 -9.88
CA ILE A 93 -5.08 -1.44 -9.60
C ILE A 93 -5.98 -1.46 -10.83
N ALA A 94 -5.45 -1.06 -11.98
CA ALA A 94 -6.22 -1.08 -13.24
C ALA A 94 -6.72 -2.49 -13.57
N HIS A 95 -5.86 -3.51 -13.44
CA HIS A 95 -6.22 -4.91 -13.68
C HIS A 95 -7.33 -5.39 -12.73
N VAL A 96 -7.20 -5.14 -11.42
CA VAL A 96 -8.23 -5.48 -10.42
C VAL A 96 -9.55 -4.78 -10.73
N ARG A 97 -9.50 -3.49 -11.11
CA ARG A 97 -10.68 -2.69 -11.43
C ARG A 97 -11.38 -3.17 -12.71
N ASN A 98 -10.62 -3.58 -13.73
CA ASN A 98 -11.14 -4.12 -14.98
C ASN A 98 -11.78 -5.51 -14.82
N HIS A 99 -11.31 -6.31 -13.85
CA HIS A 99 -11.87 -7.63 -13.55
C HIS A 99 -12.85 -7.61 -12.36
N ALA A 100 -13.30 -6.43 -11.92
CA ALA A 100 -14.11 -6.28 -10.72
C ALA A 100 -15.41 -7.08 -10.76
N GLU A 101 -16.09 -7.14 -11.89
CA GLU A 101 -17.32 -7.93 -12.08
C GLU A 101 -17.03 -9.43 -11.97
N GLU A 102 -16.03 -9.94 -12.69
CA GLU A 102 -15.63 -11.36 -12.67
C GLU A 102 -15.21 -11.83 -11.27
N TRP A 103 -14.54 -10.94 -10.52
CA TRP A 103 -13.99 -11.26 -9.20
C TRP A 103 -14.89 -10.85 -8.03
N TYR A 104 -16.11 -10.41 -8.32
CA TYR A 104 -17.06 -9.89 -7.32
C TYR A 104 -16.41 -8.84 -6.41
N THR A 105 -15.63 -7.95 -7.03
CA THR A 105 -14.93 -6.85 -6.35
C THR A 105 -15.66 -5.54 -6.60
N ILE A 106 -15.74 -4.69 -5.58
CA ILE A 106 -16.30 -3.34 -5.72
C ILE A 106 -15.23 -2.45 -6.33
N LYS A 107 -15.39 -2.05 -7.58
CA LYS A 107 -14.38 -1.32 -8.36
C LYS A 107 -13.92 0.00 -7.74
N ASP A 108 -14.78 0.66 -6.94
CA ASP A 108 -14.53 1.94 -6.30
C ASP A 108 -14.12 1.79 -4.82
N LYS A 109 -13.79 0.56 -4.37
CA LYS A 109 -13.34 0.23 -3.01
C LYS A 109 -12.06 -0.61 -3.06
N ILE A 110 -11.02 -0.06 -3.69
CA ILE A 110 -9.69 -0.68 -3.79
C ILE A 110 -8.72 0.11 -2.92
N ALA A 111 -8.28 -0.50 -1.82
CA ALA A 111 -7.26 0.05 -0.95
C ALA A 111 -5.87 -0.52 -1.28
N VAL A 112 -4.85 0.25 -0.98
CA VAL A 112 -3.45 -0.20 -0.99
C VAL A 112 -2.89 -0.16 0.42
N SER A 113 -2.22 -1.24 0.84
CA SER A 113 -1.49 -1.29 2.10
C SER A 113 0.00 -1.43 1.81
N GLY A 114 0.83 -0.62 2.44
CA GLY A 114 2.27 -0.67 2.21
C GLY A 114 3.08 -0.51 3.49
N PHE A 115 4.25 -1.17 3.50
CA PHE A 115 5.15 -1.27 4.65
C PHE A 115 6.52 -0.71 4.29
N SER A 116 7.08 0.19 5.11
CA SER A 116 8.44 0.70 4.85
C SER A 116 8.59 1.27 3.42
N ALA A 117 9.47 0.75 2.61
CA ALA A 117 9.58 1.09 1.19
C ALA A 117 8.33 0.71 0.37
N GLY A 118 7.60 -0.37 0.74
CA GLY A 118 6.28 -0.67 0.17
C GLY A 118 5.23 0.36 0.59
N GLY A 119 5.39 0.98 1.78
CA GLY A 119 4.62 2.14 2.21
C GLY A 119 4.89 3.37 1.35
N HIS A 120 6.15 3.57 0.97
CA HIS A 120 6.52 4.57 -0.02
C HIS A 120 5.85 4.28 -1.38
N LEU A 121 5.90 3.04 -1.85
CA LEU A 121 5.26 2.63 -3.11
C LEU A 121 3.74 2.88 -3.09
N ALA A 122 3.05 2.47 -2.03
CA ALA A 122 1.62 2.70 -1.86
C ALA A 122 1.28 4.21 -1.81
N CYS A 123 2.06 4.98 -1.04
CA CYS A 123 1.93 6.42 -0.93
C CYS A 123 2.23 7.12 -2.26
N SER A 124 3.27 6.68 -3.00
CA SER A 124 3.61 7.22 -4.31
C SER A 124 2.41 7.16 -5.27
N LEU A 125 1.69 6.04 -5.32
CA LEU A 125 0.54 5.98 -6.19
C LEU A 125 -0.59 6.90 -5.72
N GLY A 126 -0.81 7.04 -4.41
CA GLY A 126 -1.84 7.94 -3.88
C GLY A 126 -1.53 9.42 -4.03
N THR A 127 -0.27 9.81 -4.21
CA THR A 127 0.14 11.22 -4.33
C THR A 127 0.61 11.61 -5.73
N LEU A 128 1.01 10.64 -6.57
CA LEU A 128 1.58 10.89 -7.89
C LEU A 128 0.71 10.39 -9.05
N PHE A 129 -0.47 9.83 -8.77
CA PHE A 129 -1.33 9.21 -9.80
C PHE A 129 -1.75 10.19 -10.91
N ASN A 130 -1.76 11.49 -10.65
CA ASN A 130 -2.11 12.58 -11.58
C ASN A 130 -0.90 13.46 -11.95
N GLU A 131 0.31 13.14 -11.47
CA GLU A 131 1.54 13.87 -11.80
C GLU A 131 1.98 13.61 -13.24
N GLU A 132 2.21 14.68 -14.01
CA GLU A 132 2.57 14.59 -15.43
C GLU A 132 3.82 13.73 -15.66
N ARG A 133 4.83 13.84 -14.78
CA ARG A 133 6.06 13.07 -14.87
C ARG A 133 5.80 11.56 -14.78
N PHE A 134 4.92 11.15 -13.87
CA PHE A 134 4.54 9.75 -13.73
C PHE A 134 3.62 9.28 -14.86
N LEU A 135 2.58 10.06 -15.21
CA LEU A 135 1.64 9.71 -16.28
C LEU A 135 2.34 9.50 -17.62
N LYS A 136 3.35 10.32 -17.92
CA LYS A 136 4.18 10.14 -19.12
C LYS A 136 4.96 8.82 -19.09
N ALA A 137 5.47 8.41 -17.94
CA ALA A 137 6.16 7.13 -17.78
C ALA A 137 5.19 5.93 -17.80
N PHE A 138 3.99 6.10 -17.26
CA PHE A 138 2.95 5.07 -17.26
C PHE A 138 2.40 4.81 -18.67
N GLY A 139 2.16 5.86 -19.43
CA GLY A 139 1.82 5.80 -20.88
C GLY A 139 0.44 5.21 -21.19
N ARG A 140 -0.47 5.16 -20.19
CA ARG A 140 -1.83 4.59 -20.31
C ARG A 140 -2.84 5.54 -19.64
N ASP A 141 -4.07 5.49 -20.12
CA ASP A 141 -5.21 6.27 -19.57
C ASP A 141 -6.15 5.34 -18.79
N ASP A 142 -5.60 4.74 -17.72
CA ASP A 142 -6.37 3.87 -16.82
C ASP A 142 -6.71 4.63 -15.52
N ASP A 143 -7.82 4.27 -14.89
CA ASP A 143 -8.11 4.72 -13.53
C ASP A 143 -7.25 3.94 -12.53
N ILE A 144 -6.16 4.59 -12.10
CA ILE A 144 -5.11 4.01 -11.26
C ILE A 144 -5.12 4.55 -9.82
N ARG A 145 -5.99 5.53 -9.51
CA ARG A 145 -6.06 6.12 -8.18
C ARG A 145 -6.58 5.09 -7.16
N PRO A 146 -5.86 4.79 -6.07
CA PRO A 146 -6.41 3.99 -4.98
C PRO A 146 -7.54 4.74 -4.27
N ASN A 147 -8.51 4.00 -3.70
CA ASN A 147 -9.63 4.60 -2.98
C ASN A 147 -9.33 4.86 -1.50
N ALA A 148 -8.31 4.20 -0.94
CA ALA A 148 -7.76 4.44 0.39
C ALA A 148 -6.33 3.90 0.50
N MET A 149 -5.57 4.41 1.48
CA MET A 149 -4.21 3.93 1.78
C MET A 149 -4.09 3.49 3.24
N VAL A 150 -3.35 2.41 3.50
CA VAL A 150 -2.90 1.97 4.83
C VAL A 150 -1.38 1.94 4.83
N LEU A 151 -0.75 2.87 5.52
CA LEU A 151 0.69 3.08 5.51
C LEU A 151 1.30 2.69 6.86
N SER A 152 2.14 1.65 6.84
CA SER A 152 2.78 1.05 8.01
C SER A 152 4.25 1.46 8.05
N TYR A 153 4.65 2.24 9.07
CA TYR A 153 6.01 2.79 9.21
C TYR A 153 6.66 3.17 7.85
N PRO A 154 5.94 3.97 7.04
CA PRO A 154 6.29 4.19 5.65
C PRO A 154 7.53 5.08 5.51
N VAL A 155 8.36 4.81 4.50
CA VAL A 155 9.29 5.82 3.97
C VAL A 155 8.44 6.88 3.27
N ILE A 156 8.67 8.15 3.57
CA ILE A 156 7.89 9.29 3.01
C ILE A 156 8.80 10.41 2.53
N THR A 157 9.75 10.85 3.37
CA THR A 157 10.52 12.07 3.10
C THR A 157 11.80 11.79 2.32
N ALA A 158 12.31 12.81 1.64
CA ALA A 158 13.62 12.82 0.99
C ALA A 158 14.59 13.86 1.60
N ASP A 159 14.35 14.23 2.86
CA ASP A 159 15.13 15.19 3.64
C ASP A 159 16.04 14.50 4.69
N GLU A 160 16.33 15.19 5.81
CA GLU A 160 17.16 14.68 6.92
C GLU A 160 16.60 13.43 7.61
N PHE A 161 15.30 13.15 7.49
CA PHE A 161 14.65 11.96 8.05
C PHE A 161 14.46 10.84 7.02
N ALA A 162 14.99 11.00 5.81
CA ALA A 162 14.85 10.03 4.75
C ALA A 162 15.52 8.69 5.06
N HIS A 163 14.87 7.59 4.74
CA HIS A 163 15.56 6.31 4.56
C HIS A 163 16.30 6.34 3.22
N GLN A 164 17.54 6.90 3.23
CA GLN A 164 18.31 7.22 2.03
C GLN A 164 18.41 6.05 1.04
N GLY A 165 18.67 4.83 1.54
CA GLY A 165 18.79 3.66 0.67
C GLY A 165 17.52 3.38 -0.16
N SER A 166 16.33 3.53 0.42
CA SER A 166 15.06 3.37 -0.31
C SER A 166 14.90 4.43 -1.40
N ILE A 167 15.15 5.70 -1.06
CA ILE A 167 14.98 6.80 -2.01
C ILE A 167 16.04 6.71 -3.14
N CYS A 168 17.30 6.38 -2.83
CA CYS A 168 18.31 6.14 -3.86
C CYS A 168 17.91 5.00 -4.81
N ASN A 169 17.39 3.90 -4.27
CA ASN A 169 16.98 2.75 -5.09
C ASN A 169 15.83 3.11 -6.04
N VAL A 170 14.78 3.80 -5.56
CA VAL A 170 13.61 4.12 -6.40
C VAL A 170 13.85 5.30 -7.36
N SER A 171 14.64 6.29 -6.94
CA SER A 171 14.98 7.44 -7.79
C SER A 171 16.07 7.12 -8.81
N GLY A 172 16.93 6.13 -8.52
CA GLY A 172 18.15 5.88 -9.28
C GLY A 172 19.19 6.99 -9.16
N SER A 173 19.09 7.84 -8.13
CA SER A 173 19.87 9.08 -7.99
C SER A 173 20.56 9.17 -6.64
N GLU A 174 21.63 9.98 -6.57
CA GLU A 174 22.36 10.24 -5.34
C GLU A 174 21.58 11.16 -4.39
N VAL A 175 21.86 11.02 -3.09
CA VAL A 175 21.27 11.84 -2.03
C VAL A 175 21.42 13.34 -2.32
N GLY A 176 20.33 14.08 -2.19
CA GLY A 176 20.28 15.52 -2.32
C GLY A 176 20.14 16.07 -3.74
N THR A 177 20.14 15.21 -4.76
CA THR A 177 19.80 15.62 -6.13
C THR A 177 18.32 15.97 -6.25
N GLU A 178 17.93 16.71 -7.30
CA GLU A 178 16.52 17.06 -7.53
C GLU A 178 15.64 15.82 -7.78
N ASP A 179 16.17 14.82 -8.51
CA ASP A 179 15.46 13.56 -8.73
C ASP A 179 15.27 12.77 -7.43
N TYR A 180 16.27 12.75 -6.53
CA TYR A 180 16.12 12.17 -5.19
C TYR A 180 15.04 12.89 -4.37
N LYS A 181 15.09 14.23 -4.32
CA LYS A 181 14.14 15.04 -3.55
C LYS A 181 12.69 14.91 -4.05
N TRP A 182 12.54 14.70 -5.35
CA TRP A 182 11.21 14.54 -5.95
C TRP A 182 10.43 13.35 -5.38
N PHE A 183 11.11 12.34 -4.83
CA PHE A 183 10.48 11.22 -4.15
C PHE A 183 10.14 11.50 -2.67
N GLY A 184 10.22 12.73 -2.21
CA GLY A 184 9.67 13.18 -0.93
C GLY A 184 8.14 13.36 -1.03
N LEU A 185 7.37 12.34 -0.68
CA LEU A 185 5.95 12.23 -1.02
C LEU A 185 5.05 13.19 -0.24
N ASN A 186 5.48 13.66 0.93
CA ASN A 186 4.77 14.71 1.68
C ASN A 186 4.63 16.03 0.89
N GLU A 187 5.51 16.29 -0.07
CA GLU A 187 5.46 17.48 -0.93
C GLU A 187 4.43 17.37 -2.08
N HIS A 188 3.92 16.16 -2.36
CA HIS A 188 2.97 15.88 -3.44
C HIS A 188 1.53 15.66 -2.94
N VAL A 189 1.30 15.84 -1.65
CA VAL A 189 -0.04 15.68 -1.08
C VAL A 189 -0.94 16.84 -1.51
N ASP A 190 -2.08 16.51 -2.09
CA ASP A 190 -3.12 17.47 -2.52
C ASP A 190 -4.52 17.02 -2.07
N ALA A 191 -5.54 17.77 -2.43
CA ALA A 191 -6.93 17.46 -2.09
C ALA A 191 -7.48 16.19 -2.77
N GLN A 192 -6.78 15.64 -3.76
CA GLN A 192 -7.15 14.40 -4.45
C GLN A 192 -6.45 13.19 -3.86
N THR A 193 -5.48 13.37 -2.96
CA THR A 193 -4.84 12.28 -2.21
C THR A 193 -5.91 11.45 -1.48
N PRO A 194 -5.89 10.09 -1.57
CA PRO A 194 -6.90 9.25 -0.95
C PRO A 194 -6.92 9.35 0.58
N PRO A 195 -8.06 9.06 1.24
CA PRO A 195 -8.12 8.85 2.68
C PRO A 195 -7.01 7.88 3.14
N THR A 196 -6.33 8.22 4.24
CA THR A 196 -5.10 7.53 4.65
C THR A 196 -5.13 7.12 6.11
N PHE A 197 -4.85 5.84 6.37
CA PHE A 197 -4.51 5.34 7.71
C PHE A 197 -2.99 5.22 7.83
N LEU A 198 -2.44 5.72 8.95
CA LEU A 198 -1.01 5.70 9.25
C LEU A 198 -0.76 5.06 10.62
N TRP A 199 0.27 4.24 10.70
CA TRP A 199 0.80 3.87 12.02
C TRP A 199 2.32 3.73 11.99
N HIS A 200 2.94 4.00 13.12
CA HIS A 200 4.39 3.96 13.29
C HIS A 200 4.75 3.67 14.75
N THR A 201 6.00 3.34 15.02
CA THR A 201 6.53 3.29 16.38
C THR A 201 7.51 4.44 16.63
N ALA A 202 7.47 5.00 17.83
CA ALA A 202 8.34 6.13 18.19
C ALA A 202 9.82 5.73 18.31
N GLU A 203 10.10 4.43 18.53
CA GLU A 203 11.46 3.88 18.64
C GLU A 203 12.07 3.42 17.31
N ASP A 204 11.38 3.63 16.19
CA ASP A 204 11.91 3.25 14.88
C ASP A 204 13.13 4.10 14.51
N THR A 205 14.30 3.49 14.54
CA THR A 205 15.58 4.15 14.21
C THR A 205 16.01 3.92 12.76
N CYS A 206 15.32 3.06 12.02
CA CYS A 206 15.60 2.79 10.60
C CYS A 206 14.85 3.76 9.69
N VAL A 207 13.55 3.90 9.91
CA VAL A 207 12.71 4.91 9.28
C VAL A 207 12.14 5.78 10.39
N PRO A 208 12.70 6.97 10.64
CA PRO A 208 12.26 7.83 11.73
C PRO A 208 10.76 8.16 11.67
N VAL A 209 10.11 8.22 12.84
CA VAL A 209 8.66 8.48 12.95
C VAL A 209 8.24 9.80 12.29
N GLU A 210 9.17 10.72 12.10
CA GLU A 210 9.02 11.99 11.38
C GLU A 210 8.48 11.79 9.97
N ASN A 211 8.75 10.66 9.32
CA ASN A 211 8.14 10.31 8.03
C ASN A 211 6.61 10.32 8.12
N SER A 212 6.04 9.63 9.10
CA SER A 212 4.58 9.61 9.32
C SER A 212 4.05 10.95 9.82
N LEU A 213 4.78 11.66 10.68
CA LEU A 213 4.37 12.97 11.19
C LEU A 213 4.31 14.02 10.06
N LYS A 214 5.29 14.05 9.17
CA LYS A 214 5.31 14.95 8.00
C LYS A 214 4.18 14.61 7.02
N MET A 215 3.93 13.32 6.76
CA MET A 215 2.79 12.91 5.94
C MET A 215 1.46 13.34 6.54
N ALA A 216 1.23 13.13 7.84
CA ALA A 216 0.01 13.55 8.52
C ALA A 216 -0.16 15.08 8.50
N THR A 217 0.94 15.83 8.62
CA THR A 217 0.91 17.30 8.49
C THR A 217 0.47 17.74 7.10
N ALA A 218 1.00 17.11 6.06
CA ALA A 218 0.64 17.40 4.67
C ALA A 218 -0.83 17.04 4.38
N LEU A 219 -1.29 15.85 4.82
CA LEU A 219 -2.70 15.43 4.70
C LEU A 219 -3.65 16.42 5.40
N SER A 220 -3.29 16.88 6.61
CA SER A 220 -4.06 17.87 7.35
C SER A 220 -4.15 19.21 6.60
N ALA A 221 -3.04 19.68 6.05
CA ALA A 221 -2.99 20.92 5.27
C ALA A 221 -3.86 20.82 4.01
N ALA A 222 -3.85 19.69 3.32
CA ALA A 222 -4.66 19.40 2.15
C ALA A 222 -6.13 19.06 2.46
N LYS A 223 -6.51 18.97 3.75
CA LYS A 223 -7.86 18.59 4.22
C LYS A 223 -8.26 17.16 3.79
N VAL A 224 -7.31 16.30 3.61
CA VAL A 224 -7.54 14.86 3.36
C VAL A 224 -7.88 14.18 4.68
N THR A 225 -8.90 13.31 4.66
CA THR A 225 -9.25 12.51 5.84
C THR A 225 -8.15 11.49 6.16
N PHE A 226 -7.68 11.46 7.39
CA PHE A 226 -6.71 10.48 7.84
C PHE A 226 -6.93 10.07 9.30
N GLU A 227 -6.40 8.90 9.66
CA GLU A 227 -6.25 8.42 11.02
C GLU A 227 -4.79 8.01 11.24
N MET A 228 -4.18 8.40 12.38
CA MET A 228 -2.79 8.10 12.67
C MET A 228 -2.61 7.57 14.08
N HIS A 229 -1.79 6.53 14.24
CA HIS A 229 -1.39 5.95 15.51
C HIS A 229 0.13 5.90 15.65
N ILE A 230 0.68 6.55 16.66
CA ILE A 230 2.08 6.43 17.05
C ILE A 230 2.15 5.58 18.31
N LEU A 231 2.77 4.40 18.19
CA LEU A 231 2.94 3.45 19.29
C LEU A 231 4.32 3.65 19.93
N PRO A 232 4.46 3.51 21.28
CA PRO A 232 5.70 3.87 21.94
C PRO A 232 6.87 2.97 21.55
N GLU A 233 6.66 1.65 21.52
CA GLU A 233 7.72 0.64 21.42
C GLU A 233 7.69 -0.11 20.09
N GLY A 234 8.84 -0.57 19.64
CA GLY A 234 8.99 -1.44 18.50
C GLY A 234 10.02 -0.95 17.50
N GLN A 235 10.83 -1.88 17.02
CA GLN A 235 11.81 -1.63 15.97
C GLN A 235 11.13 -1.57 14.60
N HIS A 236 11.87 -1.17 13.58
CA HIS A 236 11.40 -1.18 12.20
C HIS A 236 11.02 -2.58 11.70
N GLY A 237 9.98 -2.68 10.86
CA GLY A 237 9.64 -3.91 10.15
C GLY A 237 8.92 -4.95 11.01
N ILE A 238 8.14 -4.54 12.01
CA ILE A 238 7.44 -5.46 12.92
C ILE A 238 6.15 -6.06 12.33
N SER A 239 5.73 -5.67 11.14
CA SER A 239 4.61 -6.26 10.39
C SER A 239 3.32 -6.37 11.22
N VAL A 240 2.70 -7.54 11.30
CA VAL A 240 1.49 -7.83 12.09
C VAL A 240 1.76 -7.99 13.60
N CYS A 241 2.98 -7.78 14.06
CA CYS A 241 3.38 -7.72 15.47
C CYS A 241 3.06 -9.01 16.25
N ASN A 242 3.22 -10.17 15.66
CA ASN A 242 2.93 -11.45 16.28
C ASN A 242 4.09 -12.48 16.12
N ARG A 243 3.89 -13.71 16.63
CA ARG A 243 4.89 -14.77 16.56
C ARG A 243 5.10 -15.33 15.16
N GLU A 244 4.12 -15.25 14.27
CA GLU A 244 4.24 -15.70 12.88
C GLU A 244 5.37 -14.97 12.14
N VAL A 245 5.51 -13.68 12.42
CA VAL A 245 6.53 -12.79 11.84
C VAL A 245 7.73 -12.57 12.76
N ASN A 246 7.84 -13.35 13.85
CA ASN A 246 8.89 -13.26 14.87
C ASN A 246 9.05 -11.86 15.50
N THR A 247 7.95 -11.14 15.67
CA THR A 247 7.90 -9.82 16.30
C THR A 247 6.74 -9.75 17.31
N PRO A 248 6.87 -10.41 18.49
CA PRO A 248 5.74 -10.59 19.41
C PRO A 248 5.42 -9.33 20.24
N PHE A 249 5.08 -8.23 19.57
CA PHE A 249 4.61 -6.99 20.17
C PHE A 249 3.07 -6.96 20.21
N SER A 250 2.48 -7.72 21.11
CA SER A 250 1.01 -7.90 21.16
C SER A 250 0.23 -6.60 21.35
N TYR A 251 0.82 -5.59 22.01
CA TYR A 251 0.21 -4.27 22.13
C TYR A 251 0.09 -3.60 20.76
N ASN A 252 1.10 -3.72 19.91
CA ASN A 252 1.18 -3.07 18.63
C ASN A 252 0.30 -3.78 17.57
N SER A 253 0.01 -5.09 17.72
CA SER A 253 -0.81 -5.85 16.76
C SER A 253 -2.22 -5.27 16.56
N ARG A 254 -2.68 -4.40 17.45
CA ARG A 254 -3.96 -3.67 17.37
C ARG A 254 -4.10 -2.84 16.09
N TRP A 255 -2.99 -2.39 15.51
CA TRP A 255 -3.03 -1.58 14.30
C TRP A 255 -3.80 -2.28 13.17
N VAL A 256 -3.73 -3.62 13.09
CA VAL A 256 -4.44 -4.43 12.09
C VAL A 256 -5.95 -4.25 12.25
N GLU A 257 -6.47 -4.45 13.47
CA GLU A 257 -7.91 -4.28 13.76
C GLU A 257 -8.35 -2.83 13.52
N TRP A 258 -7.54 -1.84 13.95
CA TRP A 258 -7.85 -0.43 13.74
C TRP A 258 -7.91 -0.07 12.26
N SER A 259 -6.94 -0.53 11.46
CA SER A 259 -6.93 -0.29 10.02
C SER A 259 -8.13 -0.89 9.30
N ILE A 260 -8.54 -2.11 9.70
CA ILE A 260 -9.73 -2.77 9.14
C ILE A 260 -11.00 -2.01 9.51
N LYS A 261 -11.18 -1.62 10.78
CA LYS A 261 -12.35 -0.83 11.22
C LYS A 261 -12.40 0.53 10.53
N TRP A 262 -11.26 1.18 10.38
CA TRP A 262 -11.15 2.44 9.68
C TRP A 262 -11.53 2.29 8.20
N LEU A 263 -10.99 1.28 7.50
CA LEU A 263 -11.33 0.99 6.11
C LEU A 263 -12.81 0.66 5.93
N ASN A 264 -13.38 -0.15 6.82
CA ASN A 264 -14.80 -0.49 6.79
C ASN A 264 -15.67 0.77 6.90
N LYS A 265 -15.27 1.72 7.74
CA LYS A 265 -15.93 3.04 7.83
C LYS A 265 -15.78 3.86 6.55
N VAL A 266 -14.56 3.93 5.98
CA VAL A 266 -14.29 4.69 4.74
C VAL A 266 -15.03 4.10 3.56
N PHE A 267 -15.12 2.78 3.48
CA PHE A 267 -15.76 2.06 2.39
C PHE A 267 -17.24 1.76 2.62
N GLU A 268 -17.78 2.13 3.78
CA GLU A 268 -19.15 1.74 4.16
C GLU A 268 -19.38 0.24 3.88
N PHE A 269 -18.47 -0.59 4.44
CA PHE A 269 -18.45 -2.03 4.22
C PHE A 269 -18.58 -2.80 5.53
N GLU A 270 -19.53 -3.71 5.59
CA GLU A 270 -19.76 -4.62 6.73
C GLU A 270 -19.80 -6.05 6.20
N VAL A 271 -19.21 -7.00 6.94
CA VAL A 271 -19.19 -8.43 6.62
C VAL A 271 -20.32 -9.14 7.36
#